data_0b6b3d8da8e9f8b82a264fc95552acbb
#
_entry.id   0b6b3d8da8e9f8b82a264fc95552acbb
#
_cell.length_a   1.000
_cell.length_b   1.000
_cell.length_c   1.000
_cell.angle_alpha   90.00
_cell.angle_beta   90.00
_cell.angle_gamma   90.00
#
_symmetry.space_group_name_H-M   'P 1'
#
loop_
_entity.id
_entity.type
_entity.pdbx_description
1 polymer ?
#
loop_
_entity_poly.entity_id
_entity_poly.type
_entity_poly.pdbx_seq_one_letter_code
_entity_poly.pdbx_strand_id
1 'polypeptide(L)'
;MHIKQFKEICSELLEIVKDLVLESATLRKSIGKLGVDVVEVRALARKVDEIETRVDEHYLRVKAMLLKYGREMDAAVLLILMDLLQSLEEVADSCDDTADYVRILTVTREAG
;
A
#
# COMPACT_ATOMS: atom_id res chain seq x y z
N MET A 1 25.82 -10.58 -1.78
CA MET A 1 24.47 -10.93 -2.30
C MET A 1 24.54 -11.06 -3.81
N HIS A 2 23.94 -12.10 -4.36
CA HIS A 2 23.89 -12.29 -5.81
C HIS A 2 22.94 -11.29 -6.46
N ILE A 3 23.26 -10.91 -7.69
CA ILE A 3 22.45 -9.96 -8.46
C ILE A 3 21.03 -10.48 -8.68
N LYS A 4 20.84 -11.79 -8.79
CA LYS A 4 19.52 -12.42 -8.90
C LYS A 4 18.64 -12.13 -7.70
N GLN A 5 19.20 -12.24 -6.49
CA GLN A 5 18.48 -11.96 -5.24
C GLN A 5 18.08 -10.49 -5.15
N PHE A 6 18.97 -9.60 -5.55
CA PHE A 6 18.67 -8.18 -5.59
C PHE A 6 17.54 -7.86 -6.58
N LYS A 7 17.54 -8.49 -7.75
CA LYS A 7 16.48 -8.36 -8.73
C LYS A 7 15.13 -8.86 -8.22
N GLU A 8 15.13 -9.97 -7.45
CA GLU A 8 13.91 -10.49 -6.83
C GLU A 8 13.31 -9.49 -5.82
N ILE A 9 14.16 -8.88 -4.99
CA ILE A 9 13.74 -7.84 -4.05
C ILE A 9 13.16 -6.65 -4.80
N CYS A 10 13.84 -6.18 -5.84
CA CYS A 10 13.36 -5.07 -6.65
C CYS A 10 12.03 -5.38 -7.35
N SER A 11 11.86 -6.60 -7.82
CA SER A 11 10.63 -7.06 -8.45
C SER A 11 9.45 -7.01 -7.46
N GLU A 12 9.64 -7.46 -6.21
CA GLU A 12 8.60 -7.38 -5.19
C GLU A 12 8.31 -5.92 -4.78
N LEU A 13 9.35 -5.09 -4.69
CA LEU A 13 9.16 -3.65 -4.42
C LEU A 13 8.33 -3.00 -5.54
N LEU A 14 8.57 -3.38 -6.78
CA LEU A 14 7.81 -2.87 -7.92
C LEU A 14 6.34 -3.28 -7.84
N GLU A 15 6.04 -4.50 -7.39
CA GLU A 15 4.66 -4.94 -7.18
C GLU A 15 3.96 -4.08 -6.13
N ILE A 16 4.65 -3.72 -5.05
CA ILE A 16 4.13 -2.79 -4.04
C ILE A 16 3.78 -1.44 -4.69
N VAL A 17 4.70 -0.89 -5.48
CA VAL A 17 4.48 0.40 -6.15
C VAL A 17 3.28 0.35 -7.09
N LYS A 18 3.14 -0.73 -7.85
CA LYS A 18 1.97 -0.93 -8.73
C LYS A 18 0.65 -0.92 -7.94
N ASP A 19 0.62 -1.61 -6.80
CA ASP A 19 -0.55 -1.63 -5.94
C ASP A 19 -0.80 -0.27 -5.29
N LEU A 20 0.24 0.49 -4.94
CA LEU A 20 0.09 1.85 -4.41
C LEU A 20 -0.55 2.79 -5.44
N VAL A 21 -0.15 2.68 -6.71
CA VAL A 21 -0.75 3.47 -7.79
C VAL A 21 -2.23 3.14 -7.92
N LEU A 22 -2.58 1.84 -7.89
CA LEU A 22 -3.97 1.40 -7.97
C LEU A 22 -4.77 1.85 -6.75
N GLU A 23 -4.20 1.72 -5.56
CA GLU A 23 -4.83 2.12 -4.29
C GLU A 23 -5.16 3.61 -4.29
N SER A 24 -4.19 4.46 -4.65
CA SER A 24 -4.40 5.91 -4.69
C SER A 24 -5.41 6.33 -5.77
N ALA A 25 -5.39 5.68 -6.93
CA ALA A 25 -6.36 5.94 -8.00
C ALA A 25 -7.78 5.53 -7.58
N THR A 26 -7.91 4.42 -6.86
CA THR A 26 -9.20 3.95 -6.34
C THR A 26 -9.73 4.89 -5.27
N LEU A 27 -8.86 5.35 -4.37
CA LEU A 27 -9.20 6.37 -3.37
C LEU A 27 -9.69 7.65 -4.02
N ARG A 28 -8.99 8.13 -5.06
CA ARG A 28 -9.40 9.32 -5.80
C ARG A 28 -10.80 9.18 -6.38
N LYS A 29 -11.12 8.02 -6.95
CA LYS A 29 -12.45 7.74 -7.49
C LYS A 29 -13.52 7.75 -6.40
N SER A 30 -13.21 7.15 -5.22
CA SER A 30 -14.11 7.14 -4.08
C SER A 30 -14.46 8.57 -3.64
N ILE A 31 -13.44 9.40 -3.46
CA ILE A 31 -13.62 10.81 -3.06
C ILE A 31 -14.42 11.55 -4.13
N GLY A 32 -14.17 11.30 -5.40
CA GLY A 32 -14.89 11.93 -6.51
C GLY A 32 -16.38 11.61 -6.56
N LYS A 33 -16.82 10.54 -5.89
CA LYS A 33 -18.22 10.15 -5.80
C LYS A 33 -18.93 10.65 -4.54
N LEU A 34 -18.20 11.29 -3.63
CA LEU A 34 -18.79 11.91 -2.46
C LEU A 34 -19.83 12.95 -2.90
N GLY A 35 -21.04 12.84 -2.34
CA GLY A 35 -22.13 13.72 -2.73
C GLY A 35 -22.88 13.32 -3.99
N VAL A 36 -22.44 12.26 -4.67
CA VAL A 36 -23.05 11.76 -5.91
C VAL A 36 -23.67 10.39 -5.71
N ASP A 37 -22.87 9.43 -5.22
CA ASP A 37 -23.30 8.02 -5.10
C ASP A 37 -22.63 7.39 -3.87
N VAL A 38 -23.35 7.30 -2.77
CA VAL A 38 -22.87 6.75 -1.50
C VAL A 38 -22.51 5.27 -1.62
N VAL A 39 -23.28 4.50 -2.39
CA VAL A 39 -23.02 3.06 -2.57
C VAL A 39 -21.67 2.86 -3.27
N GLU A 40 -21.41 3.63 -4.32
CA GLU A 40 -20.15 3.55 -5.05
C GLU A 40 -18.96 4.04 -4.22
N VAL A 41 -19.15 5.11 -3.42
CA VAL A 41 -18.11 5.58 -2.48
C VAL A 41 -17.67 4.46 -1.56
N ARG A 42 -18.62 3.77 -0.95
CA ARG A 42 -18.34 2.68 -0.01
C ARG A 42 -17.68 1.48 -0.69
N ALA A 43 -18.14 1.12 -1.89
CA ALA A 43 -17.58 0.01 -2.65
C ALA A 43 -16.12 0.30 -3.03
N LEU A 44 -15.82 1.52 -3.45
CA LEU A 44 -14.46 1.94 -3.81
C LEU A 44 -13.56 2.03 -2.57
N ALA A 45 -14.06 2.54 -1.44
CA ALA A 45 -13.31 2.57 -0.19
C ALA A 45 -12.96 1.16 0.31
N ARG A 46 -13.88 0.21 0.15
CA ARG A 46 -13.61 -1.21 0.47
C ARG A 46 -12.50 -1.77 -0.43
N LYS A 47 -12.51 -1.38 -1.70
CA LYS A 47 -11.48 -1.82 -2.65
C LYS A 47 -10.10 -1.28 -2.28
N VAL A 48 -10.02 -0.06 -1.75
CA VAL A 48 -8.76 0.49 -1.20
C VAL A 48 -8.23 -0.43 -0.10
N ASP A 49 -9.09 -0.85 0.81
CA ASP A 49 -8.74 -1.75 1.91
C ASP A 49 -8.24 -3.11 1.41
N GLU A 50 -8.89 -3.67 0.38
CA GLU A 50 -8.46 -4.93 -0.25
C GLU A 50 -7.07 -4.81 -0.90
N ILE A 51 -6.80 -3.67 -1.56
CA ILE A 51 -5.49 -3.42 -2.17
C ILE A 51 -4.41 -3.29 -1.09
N GLU A 52 -4.72 -2.60 0.01
CA GLU A 52 -3.81 -2.45 1.15
C GLU A 52 -3.41 -3.81 1.72
N THR A 53 -4.34 -4.76 1.80
CA THR A 53 -4.05 -6.13 2.23
C THR A 53 -3.01 -6.80 1.32
N ARG A 54 -3.09 -6.60 0.00
CA ARG A 54 -2.06 -7.12 -0.93
C ARG A 54 -0.71 -6.45 -0.72
N VAL A 55 -0.70 -5.14 -0.46
CA VAL A 55 0.54 -4.43 -0.14
C VAL A 55 1.19 -5.02 1.10
N ASP A 56 0.40 -5.29 2.14
CA ASP A 56 0.90 -5.93 3.37
C ASP A 56 1.54 -7.29 3.09
N GLU A 57 0.95 -8.10 2.22
CA GLU A 57 1.51 -9.40 1.84
C GLU A 57 2.86 -9.25 1.14
N HIS A 58 2.97 -8.32 0.19
CA HIS A 58 4.25 -8.04 -0.49
C HIS A 58 5.29 -7.45 0.47
N TYR A 59 4.85 -6.58 1.37
CA TYR A 59 5.69 -6.01 2.42
C TYR A 59 6.34 -7.10 3.25
N LEU A 60 5.56 -8.07 3.71
CA LEU A 60 6.07 -9.19 4.52
C LEU A 60 7.03 -10.08 3.72
N ARG A 61 6.77 -10.28 2.43
CA ARG A 61 7.70 -11.04 1.56
C ARG A 61 9.05 -10.33 1.43
N VAL A 62 9.04 -9.03 1.17
CA VAL A 62 10.28 -8.26 1.07
C VAL A 62 11.03 -8.28 2.39
N LYS A 63 10.32 -8.10 3.50
CA LYS A 63 10.92 -8.14 4.83
C LYS A 63 11.59 -9.48 5.10
N ALA A 64 10.94 -10.58 4.74
CA ALA A 64 11.52 -11.93 4.85
C ALA A 64 12.76 -12.09 3.98
N MET A 65 12.75 -11.56 2.76
CA MET A 65 13.91 -11.58 1.88
C MET A 65 15.09 -10.78 2.45
N LEU A 66 14.82 -9.60 3.02
CA LEU A 66 15.84 -8.78 3.67
C LEU A 66 16.43 -9.49 4.90
N LEU A 67 15.62 -10.19 5.67
CA LEU A 67 16.10 -11.00 6.78
C LEU A 67 16.97 -12.18 6.30
N LYS A 68 16.56 -12.81 5.21
CA LYS A 68 17.27 -13.97 4.66
C LYS A 68 18.60 -13.58 4.03
N TYR A 69 18.63 -12.50 3.25
CA TYR A 69 19.81 -12.10 2.47
C TYR A 69 20.63 -10.97 3.12
N GLY A 70 20.12 -10.38 4.19
CA GLY A 70 20.71 -9.17 4.80
C GLY A 70 22.15 -9.34 5.26
N ARG A 71 22.53 -10.56 5.68
CA ARG A 71 23.91 -10.84 6.11
C ARG A 71 24.93 -10.73 4.97
N GLU A 72 24.48 -10.92 3.74
CA GLU A 72 25.32 -10.87 2.53
C GLU A 72 25.31 -9.48 1.90
N MET A 73 24.52 -8.55 2.44
CA MET A 73 24.42 -7.20 1.93
C MET A 73 25.39 -6.27 2.63
N ASP A 74 25.81 -5.22 1.90
CA ASP A 74 26.39 -4.03 2.51
C ASP A 74 25.35 -3.44 3.50
N ALA A 75 25.81 -3.09 4.69
CA ALA A 75 24.92 -2.58 5.75
C ALA A 75 24.15 -1.32 5.31
N ALA A 76 24.81 -0.44 4.55
CA ALA A 76 24.17 0.77 4.06
C ALA A 76 23.05 0.46 3.05
N VAL A 77 23.29 -0.50 2.17
CA VAL A 77 22.27 -0.96 1.20
C VAL A 77 21.07 -1.57 1.91
N LEU A 78 21.32 -2.44 2.89
CA LEU A 78 20.25 -3.04 3.69
C LEU A 78 19.40 -1.98 4.39
N LEU A 79 20.04 -1.00 5.01
CA LEU A 79 19.35 0.08 5.71
C LEU A 79 18.46 0.89 4.74
N ILE A 80 19.00 1.24 3.57
CA ILE A 80 18.25 2.00 2.56
C ILE A 80 17.03 1.19 2.05
N LEU A 81 17.21 -0.11 1.82
CA LEU A 81 16.11 -0.97 1.39
C LEU A 81 15.02 -1.08 2.46
N MET A 82 15.41 -1.17 3.73
CA MET A 82 14.46 -1.19 4.84
C MET A 82 13.69 0.12 4.95
N ASP A 83 14.36 1.26 4.81
CA ASP A 83 13.74 2.58 4.84
C ASP A 83 12.79 2.78 3.65
N LEU A 84 13.19 2.35 2.47
CA LEU A 84 12.34 2.39 1.28
C LEU A 84 11.07 1.56 1.48
N LEU A 85 11.23 0.34 1.97
CA LEU A 85 10.11 -0.56 2.24
C LEU A 85 9.14 0.05 3.24
N GLN A 86 9.65 0.63 4.32
CA GLN A 86 8.85 1.29 5.35
C GLN A 86 8.11 2.50 4.79
N SER A 87 8.75 3.29 3.95
CA SER A 87 8.12 4.45 3.32
C SER A 87 6.96 4.05 2.42
N LEU A 88 7.11 2.95 1.67
CA LEU A 88 6.03 2.44 0.82
C LEU A 88 4.84 1.96 1.66
N GLU A 89 5.11 1.27 2.78
CA GLU A 89 4.06 0.82 3.70
C GLU A 89 3.30 2.01 4.30
N GLU A 90 3.99 3.08 4.66
CA GLU A 90 3.37 4.29 5.19
C GLU A 90 2.43 4.95 4.19
N VAL A 91 2.77 4.93 2.90
CA VAL A 91 1.88 5.44 1.84
C VAL A 91 0.60 4.60 1.77
N ALA A 92 0.73 3.28 1.82
CA ALA A 92 -0.42 2.36 1.80
C ALA A 92 -1.34 2.60 3.00
N ASP A 93 -0.76 2.71 4.20
CA ASP A 93 -1.50 2.97 5.43
C ASP A 93 -2.24 4.30 5.36
N SER A 94 -1.62 5.34 4.82
CA SER A 94 -2.23 6.67 4.68
C SER A 94 -3.43 6.64 3.74
N CYS A 95 -3.35 5.89 2.65
CA CYS A 95 -4.48 5.71 1.74
C CYS A 95 -5.65 4.99 2.42
N ASP A 96 -5.36 3.93 3.17
CA ASP A 96 -6.38 3.16 3.86
C ASP A 96 -7.04 3.97 4.98
N ASP A 97 -6.25 4.71 5.77
CA ASP A 97 -6.77 5.63 6.78
C ASP A 97 -7.69 6.68 6.15
N THR A 98 -7.29 7.22 5.01
CA THR A 98 -8.11 8.21 4.28
C THR A 98 -9.42 7.59 3.80
N ALA A 99 -9.40 6.35 3.32
CA ALA A 99 -10.60 5.61 2.92
C ALA A 99 -11.57 5.42 4.11
N ASP A 100 -11.04 5.20 5.31
CA ASP A 100 -11.85 5.11 6.53
C ASP A 100 -12.55 6.43 6.84
N TYR A 101 -11.87 7.57 6.70
CA TYR A 101 -12.49 8.88 6.85
C TYR A 101 -13.60 9.11 5.82
N VAL A 102 -13.39 8.66 4.60
CA VAL A 102 -14.40 8.75 3.54
C VAL A 102 -15.66 7.97 3.91
N ARG A 103 -15.49 6.75 4.46
CA ARG A 103 -16.61 5.92 4.96
C ARG A 103 -17.38 6.63 6.07
N ILE A 104 -16.67 7.26 7.02
CA ILE A 104 -17.29 8.01 8.12
C ILE A 104 -18.12 9.14 7.57
N LEU A 105 -17.64 9.86 6.57
CA LEU A 105 -18.39 10.94 5.93
C LEU A 105 -19.71 10.44 5.30
N THR A 106 -19.71 9.25 4.70
CA THR A 106 -20.93 8.68 4.10
C THR A 106 -21.98 8.37 5.17
N VAL A 107 -21.57 7.82 6.31
CA VAL A 107 -22.46 7.50 7.43
C VAL A 107 -23.04 8.79 8.03
N THR A 108 -22.19 9.78 8.30
CA THR A 108 -22.60 11.07 8.86
C THR A 108 -23.61 11.78 7.95
N ARG A 109 -23.37 11.75 6.64
CA ARG A 109 -24.23 12.37 5.64
C ARG A 109 -25.60 11.70 5.57
N GLU A 110 -25.66 10.36 5.67
CA GLU A 110 -26.93 9.62 5.68
C GLU A 110 -27.75 9.90 6.94
N ALA A 111 -27.07 10.09 8.08
CA ALA A 111 -27.72 10.36 9.36
C ALA A 111 -28.22 11.81 9.46
N GLY A 112 -27.59 12.69 8.71
CA GLY A 112 -27.94 14.11 8.69
C GLY A 112 -28.87 14.49 7.60
#